data_a32798b502c9f00ba993cf5743809d17
#
_entry.id   a32798b502c9f00ba993cf5743809d17
#
_cell.length_a   1.000
_cell.length_b   1.000
_cell.length_c   1.000
_cell.angle_alpha   90.00
_cell.angle_beta   90.00
_cell.angle_gamma   90.00
#
_symmetry.space_group_name_H-M   'P 1'
#
loop_
_entity.id
_entity.type
_entity.pdbx_description
1 polymer ?
#
loop_
_entity_poly.entity_id
_entity_poly.type
_entity_poly.pdbx_seq_one_letter_code
_entity_poly.pdbx_strand_id
1 'polypeptide(L)'
;MDISDYQKQSARTMPKNLHVEPLLTNVCLGLAGESGEIIEHVKKVVFHGHQLDRDYLKKEIGDVLWYVAAMASALDLDLGEIAQANVDKLKARYPEGFASSASTNRTV
;
A
#
# COMPACT_ATOMS: atom_id res chain seq x y z
N MET A 1 -8.06 -12.33 10.76
CA MET A 1 -7.65 -10.91 10.98
C MET A 1 -8.22 -10.05 9.86
N ASP A 2 -9.01 -9.05 10.20
CA ASP A 2 -9.47 -8.09 9.21
C ASP A 2 -8.47 -6.91 9.10
N ILE A 3 -8.71 -6.02 8.13
CA ILE A 3 -7.77 -4.93 7.84
C ILE A 3 -7.72 -3.89 8.97
N SER A 4 -8.81 -3.66 9.68
CA SER A 4 -8.85 -2.75 10.82
C SER A 4 -8.07 -3.31 12.01
N ASP A 5 -8.14 -4.62 12.24
CA ASP A 5 -7.33 -5.30 13.24
C ASP A 5 -5.84 -5.22 12.88
N TYR A 6 -5.51 -5.42 11.60
CA TYR A 6 -4.13 -5.27 11.12
C TYR A 6 -3.60 -3.87 11.41
N GLN A 7 -4.39 -2.84 11.12
CA GLN A 7 -3.98 -1.46 11.37
C GLN A 7 -3.65 -1.22 12.85
N LYS A 8 -4.49 -1.73 13.75
CA LYS A 8 -4.25 -1.60 15.19
C LYS A 8 -2.97 -2.30 15.61
N GLN A 9 -2.73 -3.50 15.10
CA GLN A 9 -1.54 -4.26 15.46
C GLN A 9 -0.27 -3.66 14.85
N SER A 10 -0.32 -3.18 13.61
CA SER A 10 0.81 -2.53 12.97
C SER A 10 1.21 -1.23 13.69
N ALA A 11 0.25 -0.51 14.24
CA ALA A 11 0.52 0.73 14.96
C ALA A 11 1.41 0.53 16.19
N ARG A 12 1.51 -0.69 16.73
CA ARG A 12 2.38 -0.99 17.86
C ARG A 12 3.85 -0.71 17.60
N THR A 13 4.28 -0.81 16.34
CA THR A 13 5.68 -0.63 15.95
C THR A 13 5.95 0.72 15.27
N MET A 14 4.95 1.60 15.24
CA MET A 14 5.14 2.95 14.73
C MET A 14 6.00 3.80 15.68
N PRO A 15 6.80 4.75 15.14
CA PRO A 15 7.49 5.72 15.97
C PRO A 15 6.50 6.47 16.86
N LYS A 16 6.89 6.67 18.12
CA LYS A 16 6.10 7.42 19.10
C LYS A 16 6.76 8.78 19.32
N ASN A 17 5.97 9.74 19.77
CA ASN A 17 6.47 11.08 20.11
C ASN A 17 6.97 11.89 18.91
N LEU A 18 6.51 11.56 17.67
CA LEU A 18 6.75 12.38 16.50
C LEU A 18 5.53 13.24 16.20
N HIS A 19 5.77 14.47 15.78
CA HIS A 19 4.72 15.31 15.22
C HIS A 19 4.28 14.76 13.85
N VAL A 20 3.11 15.19 13.37
CA VAL A 20 2.50 14.67 12.15
C VAL A 20 3.43 14.80 10.93
N GLU A 21 4.05 15.96 10.74
CA GLU A 21 4.91 16.18 9.56
C GLU A 21 6.12 15.23 9.50
N PRO A 22 6.97 15.14 10.55
CA PRO A 22 8.07 14.17 10.52
C PRO A 22 7.59 12.72 10.45
N LEU A 23 6.47 12.39 11.08
CA LEU A 23 5.90 11.05 11.01
C LEU A 23 5.48 10.71 9.57
N LEU A 24 4.76 11.60 8.90
CA LEU A 24 4.37 11.42 7.50
C LEU A 24 5.58 11.32 6.58
N THR A 25 6.60 12.13 6.79
CA THR A 25 7.84 12.08 6.01
C THR A 25 8.51 10.72 6.18
N ASN A 26 8.60 10.22 7.41
CA ASN A 26 9.18 8.90 7.70
C ASN A 26 8.41 7.81 6.97
N VAL A 27 7.09 7.83 7.05
CA VAL A 27 6.22 6.82 6.42
C VAL A 27 6.33 6.87 4.89
N CYS A 28 6.33 8.06 4.29
CA CYS A 28 6.45 8.22 2.84
C CYS A 28 7.79 7.69 2.32
N LEU A 29 8.89 8.01 3.01
CA LEU A 29 10.21 7.51 2.64
C LEU A 29 10.30 5.99 2.77
N GLY A 30 9.71 5.44 3.84
CA GLY A 30 9.68 3.99 4.04
C GLY A 30 8.85 3.27 2.98
N LEU A 31 7.70 3.83 2.61
CA LEU A 31 6.86 3.27 1.54
C LEU A 31 7.61 3.24 0.20
N ALA A 32 8.29 4.33 -0.13
CA ALA A 32 9.11 4.39 -1.35
C ALA A 32 10.24 3.36 -1.31
N GLY A 33 10.91 3.21 -0.17
CA GLY A 33 11.98 2.24 0.02
C GLY A 33 11.52 0.81 -0.18
N GLU A 34 10.44 0.41 0.48
CA GLU A 34 9.90 -0.95 0.37
C GLU A 34 9.35 -1.25 -1.03
N SER A 35 8.69 -0.28 -1.66
CA SER A 35 8.25 -0.41 -3.05
C SER A 35 9.45 -0.57 -3.98
N GLY A 36 10.52 0.16 -3.74
CA GLY A 36 11.76 0.06 -4.49
C GLY A 36 12.42 -1.31 -4.38
N GLU A 37 12.34 -1.98 -3.22
CA GLU A 37 12.86 -3.33 -3.06
C GLU A 37 12.11 -4.35 -3.89
N ILE A 38 10.77 -4.21 -3.99
CA ILE A 38 9.97 -5.05 -4.88
C ILE A 38 10.38 -4.81 -6.35
N ILE A 39 10.50 -3.56 -6.74
CA ILE A 39 10.88 -3.17 -8.10
C ILE A 39 12.26 -3.74 -8.46
N GLU A 40 13.22 -3.63 -7.55
CA GLU A 40 14.57 -4.15 -7.74
C GLU A 40 14.57 -5.66 -7.95
N HIS A 41 13.81 -6.39 -7.16
CA HIS A 41 13.69 -7.85 -7.31
C HIS A 41 13.12 -8.21 -8.68
N VAL A 42 12.03 -7.57 -9.10
CA VAL A 42 11.40 -7.82 -10.40
C VAL A 42 12.37 -7.49 -11.54
N LYS A 43 13.11 -6.39 -11.42
CA LYS A 43 14.14 -6.01 -12.41
C LYS A 43 15.18 -7.12 -12.56
N LYS A 44 15.67 -7.66 -11.45
CA LYS A 44 16.67 -8.73 -11.47
C LYS A 44 16.13 -10.03 -12.09
N VAL A 45 14.85 -10.34 -11.84
CA VAL A 45 14.21 -11.50 -12.46
C VAL A 45 14.15 -11.32 -13.98
N VAL A 46 13.68 -10.15 -14.43
CA VAL A 46 13.44 -9.90 -15.86
C VAL A 46 14.75 -9.72 -16.63
N PHE A 47 15.73 -8.99 -16.08
CA PHE A 47 16.92 -8.56 -16.82
C PHE A 47 18.20 -9.24 -16.39
N HIS A 48 18.28 -9.82 -15.20
CA HIS A 48 19.51 -10.43 -14.69
C HIS A 48 19.41 -11.94 -14.47
N GLY A 49 18.31 -12.57 -14.88
CA GLY A 49 18.16 -14.02 -14.80
C GLY A 49 17.94 -14.59 -13.41
N HIS A 50 17.59 -13.75 -12.42
CA HIS A 50 17.25 -14.24 -11.10
C HIS A 50 15.91 -14.99 -11.13
N GLN A 51 15.75 -15.96 -10.26
CA GLN A 51 14.47 -16.63 -10.08
C GLN A 51 13.55 -15.76 -9.23
N LEU A 52 12.25 -15.81 -9.55
CA LEU A 52 11.24 -15.11 -8.76
C LEU A 52 11.16 -15.74 -7.37
N ASP A 53 11.37 -14.94 -6.35
CA ASP A 53 11.32 -15.36 -4.95
C ASP A 53 10.00 -14.90 -4.33
N ARG A 54 9.03 -15.82 -4.29
CA ARG A 54 7.69 -15.51 -3.81
C ARG A 54 7.66 -15.24 -2.30
N ASP A 55 8.49 -15.93 -1.54
CA ASP A 55 8.56 -15.70 -0.08
C ASP A 55 9.17 -14.34 0.25
N TYR A 56 10.21 -13.95 -0.48
CA TYR A 56 10.77 -12.61 -0.36
C TYR A 56 9.73 -11.53 -0.69
N LEU A 57 9.02 -11.69 -1.81
CA LEU A 57 7.99 -10.73 -2.22
C LEU A 57 6.84 -10.66 -1.23
N LYS A 58 6.46 -11.79 -0.65
CA LYS A 58 5.43 -11.81 0.39
C LYS A 58 5.80 -10.92 1.57
N LYS A 59 7.06 -10.98 2.01
CA LYS A 59 7.56 -10.14 3.10
C LYS A 59 7.56 -8.67 2.70
N GLU A 60 8.05 -8.36 1.51
CA GLU A 60 8.11 -6.99 1.02
C GLU A 60 6.72 -6.38 0.81
N ILE A 61 5.76 -7.17 0.32
CA ILE A 61 4.36 -6.74 0.22
C ILE A 61 3.81 -6.43 1.61
N GLY A 62 4.14 -7.26 2.59
CA GLY A 62 3.77 -7.01 3.99
C GLY A 62 4.35 -5.70 4.52
N ASP A 63 5.60 -5.41 4.20
CA ASP A 63 6.25 -4.16 4.60
C ASP A 63 5.61 -2.93 3.95
N VAL A 64 5.23 -3.04 2.67
CA VAL A 64 4.46 -1.99 1.98
C VAL A 64 3.12 -1.78 2.68
N LEU A 65 2.42 -2.86 3.01
CA LEU A 65 1.14 -2.78 3.71
C LEU A 65 1.30 -2.10 5.08
N TRP A 66 2.40 -2.40 5.79
CA TRP A 66 2.69 -1.76 7.06
C TRP A 66 2.77 -0.23 6.92
N TYR A 67 3.50 0.25 5.91
CA TYR A 67 3.62 1.69 5.66
C TYR A 67 2.30 2.33 5.23
N VAL A 68 1.47 1.61 4.46
CA VAL A 68 0.12 2.07 4.11
C VAL A 68 -0.72 2.23 5.38
N ALA A 69 -0.72 1.24 6.25
CA ALA A 69 -1.45 1.29 7.52
C ALA A 69 -0.91 2.39 8.43
N ALA A 70 0.40 2.57 8.47
CA ALA A 70 1.04 3.62 9.26
C ALA A 70 0.65 5.02 8.78
N MET A 71 0.56 5.22 7.46
CA MET A 71 0.11 6.49 6.91
C MET A 71 -1.34 6.79 7.31
N ALA A 72 -2.22 5.80 7.21
CA ALA A 72 -3.61 5.95 7.65
C ALA A 72 -3.68 6.34 9.12
N SER A 73 -2.92 5.64 9.97
CA SER A 73 -2.88 5.93 11.41
C SER A 73 -2.32 7.33 11.70
N ALA A 74 -1.28 7.74 10.98
CA ALA A 74 -0.69 9.07 11.15
C ALA A 74 -1.67 10.20 10.80
N LEU A 75 -2.60 9.94 9.89
CA LEU A 75 -3.62 10.89 9.45
C LEU A 75 -4.95 10.69 10.20
N ASP A 76 -4.99 9.82 11.18
CA ASP A 76 -6.19 9.49 11.94
C ASP A 76 -7.32 8.98 11.04
N LEU A 77 -6.97 8.17 10.04
CA LEU A 77 -7.92 7.54 9.12
C LEU A 77 -8.00 6.04 9.40
N ASP A 78 -9.20 5.48 9.19
CA ASP A 78 -9.40 4.04 9.32
C ASP A 78 -9.09 3.35 7.98
N LEU A 79 -8.19 2.38 8.01
CA LEU A 79 -7.76 1.66 6.81
C LEU A 79 -8.92 0.88 6.17
N GLY A 80 -9.83 0.35 6.99
CA GLY A 80 -11.03 -0.33 6.50
C GLY A 80 -11.93 0.60 5.68
N GLU A 81 -12.10 1.84 6.14
CA GLU A 81 -12.87 2.85 5.40
C GLU A 81 -12.17 3.27 4.11
N ILE A 82 -10.85 3.39 4.14
CA ILE A 82 -10.05 3.68 2.94
C ILE A 82 -10.27 2.56 1.90
N ALA A 83 -10.20 1.31 2.34
CA ALA A 83 -10.41 0.16 1.46
C ALA A 83 -11.82 0.17 0.86
N GLN A 84 -12.84 0.43 1.66
CA GLN A 84 -14.22 0.49 1.19
C GLN A 84 -14.42 1.63 0.18
N ALA A 85 -13.89 2.82 0.48
CA ALA A 85 -13.96 3.95 -0.43
C ALA A 85 -13.29 3.65 -1.77
N ASN A 86 -12.16 2.94 -1.74
CA ASN A 86 -11.47 2.53 -2.96
C ASN A 86 -12.32 1.56 -3.79
N VAL A 87 -12.92 0.57 -3.16
CA VAL A 87 -13.82 -0.40 -3.83
C VAL A 87 -15.01 0.33 -4.45
N ASP A 88 -15.63 1.24 -3.71
CA ASP A 88 -16.80 1.99 -4.20
C ASP A 88 -16.43 2.86 -5.41
N LYS A 89 -15.29 3.52 -5.37
CA LYS A 89 -14.79 4.31 -6.49
C LYS A 89 -14.56 3.45 -7.73
N LEU A 90 -13.99 2.27 -7.57
CA LEU A 90 -13.73 1.36 -8.69
C LEU A 90 -15.01 0.78 -9.26
N LYS A 91 -16.01 0.49 -8.43
CA LYS A 91 -17.32 0.05 -8.89
C LYS A 91 -18.05 1.14 -9.68
N ALA A 92 -17.91 2.39 -9.26
CA ALA A 92 -18.50 3.52 -9.98
C ALA A 92 -17.82 3.73 -11.34
N ARG A 93 -16.47 3.58 -11.38
CA ARG A 93 -15.70 3.73 -12.63
C ARG A 93 -15.88 2.55 -13.58
N TYR A 94 -15.96 1.34 -13.04
CA TYR A 94 -16.01 0.08 -13.79
C TYR A 94 -17.16 -0.79 -13.28
N PRO A 95 -18.43 -0.41 -13.57
CA PRO A 95 -19.59 -1.16 -13.01
C PRO A 95 -19.66 -2.61 -13.51
N GLU A 96 -19.12 -2.87 -14.71
CA GLU A 96 -19.10 -4.20 -15.33
C GLU A 96 -17.70 -4.82 -15.33
N GLY A 97 -16.80 -4.37 -14.42
CA GLY A 97 -15.40 -4.75 -14.43
C GLY A 97 -14.55 -3.80 -15.26
N PHE A 98 -13.25 -4.04 -15.34
CA PHE A 98 -12.34 -3.14 -16.05
C PHE A 98 -12.70 -3.01 -17.53
N ALA A 99 -12.68 -1.78 -18.04
CA ALA A 99 -12.82 -1.47 -19.47
C ALA A 99 -11.94 -0.27 -19.80
N SER A 100 -11.17 -0.37 -20.89
CA SER A 100 -10.28 0.72 -21.33
C SER A 100 -11.05 2.01 -21.63
N SER A 101 -12.24 1.90 -22.21
CA SER A 101 -13.10 3.07 -22.48
C SER A 101 -13.49 3.81 -21.20
N ALA A 102 -13.78 3.09 -20.12
CA ALA A 102 -14.11 3.68 -18.83
C ALA A 102 -12.89 4.36 -18.22
N SER A 103 -11.67 3.84 -18.46
CA SER A 103 -10.43 4.45 -18.00
C SER A 103 -10.12 5.75 -18.75
N THR A 104 -10.29 5.76 -20.07
CA THR A 104 -9.99 6.94 -20.91
C THR A 104 -11.05 8.03 -20.78
N ASN A 105 -12.31 7.66 -20.51
CA ASN A 105 -13.42 8.59 -20.34
C ASN A 105 -13.83 8.73 -18.88
N ARG A 106 -12.85 8.83 -18.03
CA ARG A 106 -13.03 8.82 -16.58
C ARG A 106 -13.78 10.06 -16.07
N THR A 107 -14.89 9.83 -15.36
CA THR A 107 -15.67 10.87 -14.67
C THR A 107 -15.69 10.66 -13.15
N VAL A 108 -15.18 9.54 -12.68
CA VAL A 108 -15.16 9.17 -11.26
C VAL A 108 -13.77 8.79 -10.81
#